data_8ccc93fdc2b55650e7f38c87213e6e9e
#
_entry.id   8ccc93fdc2b55650e7f38c87213e6e9e
#
_cell.length_a   1.000
_cell.length_b   1.000
_cell.length_c   1.000
_cell.angle_alpha   90.00
_cell.angle_beta   90.00
_cell.angle_gamma   90.00
#
_symmetry.space_group_name_H-M   'P 1'
#
loop_
_entity.id
_entity.type
_entity.pdbx_description
1 polymer ?
#
loop_
_entity_poly.entity_id
_entity_poly.type
_entity_poly.pdbx_seq_one_letter_code
_entity_poly.pdbx_strand_id
1 'polypeptide(L)' 'MSDFYKTYCRTMYNKKKANGERVYSAEDVAMFVKAGKITAEDYEKITGEKYEG' A
#
# COMPACT_ATOMS: atom_id res chain seq x y z
N MET A 1 7.80 11.88 10.94
CA MET A 1 7.11 10.63 10.68
C MET A 1 7.98 9.68 9.88
N SER A 2 7.94 8.41 10.24
CA SER A 2 8.78 7.41 9.59
C SER A 2 8.21 6.98 8.24
N ASP A 3 9.10 6.81 7.25
CA ASP A 3 8.68 6.31 5.94
C ASP A 3 8.67 4.79 5.89
N PHE A 4 8.88 4.15 7.04
CA PHE A 4 8.99 2.70 7.11
C PHE A 4 7.78 2.01 6.50
N TYR A 5 6.59 2.37 6.96
CA TYR A 5 5.38 1.70 6.47
C TYR A 5 5.08 2.05 5.02
N LYS A 6 5.37 3.27 4.62
CA LYS A 6 5.21 3.68 3.24
C LYS A 6 6.07 2.84 2.32
N THR A 7 7.35 2.70 2.65
CA THR A 7 8.30 1.91 1.86
C THR A 7 7.89 0.44 1.88
N TYR A 8 7.50 -0.06 3.04
CA TYR A 8 7.07 -1.44 3.19
C TYR A 8 5.87 -1.76 2.31
N CYS A 9 4.85 -0.92 2.36
CA CYS A 9 3.64 -1.13 1.56
C CYS A 9 3.94 -1.07 0.07
N ARG A 10 4.78 -0.13 -0.34
CA ARG A 10 5.15 -0.02 -1.74
C ARG A 10 5.89 -1.26 -2.22
N THR A 11 6.82 -1.75 -1.41
CA THR A 11 7.57 -2.95 -1.74
C THR A 11 6.64 -4.14 -1.87
N MET A 12 5.75 -4.33 -0.91
CA MET A 12 4.82 -5.46 -0.91
C MET A 12 3.80 -5.36 -2.05
N TYR A 13 3.36 -4.15 -2.37
CA TYR A 13 2.42 -3.97 -3.45
C TYR A 13 3.04 -4.31 -4.80
N ASN A 14 4.32 -3.98 -4.99
CA ASN A 14 5.01 -4.24 -6.24
C ASN A 14 5.56 -5.66 -6.34
N LYS A 15 5.63 -6.38 -5.21
CA LYS A 15 6.13 -7.74 -5.19
C LYS A 15 5.02 -8.70 -5.60
N LYS A 16 5.37 -9.69 -6.42
CA LYS A 16 4.40 -10.66 -6.88
C LYS A 16 4.73 -12.06 -6.38
N LYS A 17 3.69 -12.83 -6.16
CA LYS A 17 3.82 -14.24 -5.79
C LYS A 17 4.16 -15.05 -7.03
N ALA A 18 4.51 -16.33 -6.82
CA ALA A 18 4.83 -17.23 -7.92
C ALA A 18 3.68 -17.37 -8.91
N ASN A 19 2.45 -17.23 -8.45
CA ASN A 19 1.26 -17.35 -9.31
C ASN A 19 0.89 -16.04 -10.02
N GLY A 20 1.73 -15.02 -9.89
CA GLY A 20 1.50 -13.74 -10.54
C GLY A 20 0.67 -12.74 -9.77
N GLU A 21 0.13 -13.13 -8.62
CA GLU A 21 -0.66 -12.22 -7.79
C GLU A 21 0.25 -11.35 -6.95
N ARG A 22 -0.23 -10.14 -6.63
CA ARG A 22 0.51 -9.25 -5.74
C ARG A 22 0.47 -9.78 -4.31
N VAL A 23 1.57 -9.59 -3.60
CA VAL A 23 1.62 -9.97 -2.18
C VAL A 23 0.61 -9.13 -1.40
N TYR A 24 0.56 -7.82 -1.69
CA TYR A 24 -0.44 -6.92 -1.11
C TYR A 24 -1.31 -6.37 -2.23
N SER A 25 -2.62 -6.37 -2.01
CA SER A 25 -3.55 -5.72 -2.94
C SER A 25 -3.75 -4.27 -2.51
N ALA A 26 -4.49 -3.51 -3.33
CA ALA A 26 -4.83 -2.14 -2.97
C ALA A 26 -5.62 -2.10 -1.66
N GLU A 27 -6.44 -3.11 -1.41
CA GLU A 27 -7.19 -3.18 -0.15
C GLU A 27 -6.27 -3.30 1.05
N ASP A 28 -5.21 -4.08 0.92
CA ASP A 28 -4.24 -4.23 2.00
C ASP A 28 -3.56 -2.91 2.31
N VAL A 29 -3.17 -2.17 1.26
CA VAL A 29 -2.57 -0.86 1.43
C VAL A 29 -3.56 0.09 2.09
N ALA A 30 -4.84 0.02 1.70
CA ALA A 30 -5.87 0.85 2.29
C ALA A 30 -6.03 0.60 3.78
N MET A 31 -5.83 -0.64 4.22
CA MET A 31 -5.91 -0.96 5.64
C MET A 31 -4.85 -0.22 6.45
N PHE A 32 -3.67 -0.01 5.86
CA PHE A 32 -2.62 0.76 6.52
C PHE A 32 -3.01 2.23 6.66
N VAL A 33 -3.76 2.75 5.70
CA VAL A 33 -4.30 4.12 5.81
C VAL A 33 -5.27 4.19 6.97
N LYS A 34 -6.19 3.22 7.06
CA LYS A 34 -7.19 3.18 8.14
C LYS A 34 -6.52 3.03 9.49
N ALA A 35 -5.42 2.32 9.55
CA ALA A 35 -4.68 2.11 10.80
C ALA A 35 -3.82 3.32 11.17
N GLY A 36 -3.73 4.31 10.30
CA GLY A 36 -2.92 5.50 10.56
C GLY A 36 -1.43 5.30 10.34
N LYS A 37 -1.04 4.25 9.63
CA LYS A 37 0.37 3.97 9.38
C LYS A 37 0.90 4.70 8.16
N ILE A 38 0.04 4.96 7.18
CA ILE A 38 0.37 5.75 6.00
C ILE A 38 -0.80 6.69 5.73
N THR A 39 -0.60 7.65 4.83
CA THR A 39 -1.64 8.62 4.49
C THR A 39 -2.36 8.21 3.22
N ALA A 40 -3.52 8.85 2.96
CA ALA A 40 -4.23 8.64 1.71
C ALA A 40 -3.37 9.01 0.51
N GLU A 41 -2.54 10.05 0.66
CA GLU A 41 -1.63 10.46 -0.40
C GLU A 41 -0.61 9.36 -0.68
N ASP A 42 -0.10 8.71 0.37
CA ASP A 42 0.83 7.61 0.20
C ASP A 42 0.16 6.45 -0.53
N TYR A 43 -1.09 6.17 -0.20
CA TYR A 43 -1.86 5.13 -0.88
C TYR A 43 -1.93 5.40 -2.38
N GLU A 44 -2.23 6.64 -2.76
CA GLU A 44 -2.30 6.99 -4.17
C GLU A 44 -0.96 6.81 -4.88
N LYS A 45 0.12 7.19 -4.21
CA LYS A 45 1.45 7.06 -4.80
C LYS A 45 1.85 5.61 -4.97
N ILE A 46 1.41 4.75 -4.05
CA ILE A 46 1.76 3.34 -4.08
C ILE A 46 0.92 2.58 -5.09
N THR A 47 -0.39 2.79 -5.08
CA THR A 47 -1.32 2.01 -5.90
C THR A 47 -1.69 2.67 -7.22
N GLY A 48 -1.50 3.98 -7.32
CA GLY A 48 -1.92 4.74 -8.48
C GLY A 48 -3.41 5.01 -8.51
N GLU A 49 -4.12 4.66 -7.44
CA GLU A 49 -5.55 4.87 -7.34
C GLU A 49 -5.87 5.80 -6.19
N LYS A 50 -6.95 6.56 -6.34
CA LYS A 50 -7.36 7.48 -5.30
C LYS A 50 -7.96 6.72 -4.12
N TYR A 51 -7.56 7.10 -2.92
CA TYR A 51 -8.10 6.49 -1.70
C TYR A 51 -9.50 7.05 -1.45
N GLU A 52 -10.48 6.17 -1.34
CA GLU A 52 -11.87 6.57 -1.14
C GLU A 52 -12.45 6.16 0.19
N GLY A 53 -11.66 5.58 1.01
CA GLY A 53 -12.23 5.03 2.17
C GLY A 53 -11.86 5.27 3.44
#